data_1ba6b3052fe0e378c2cbdc709d57edb4
#
_entry.id   1ba6b3052fe0e378c2cbdc709d57edb4
#
_cell.length_a   1.000
_cell.length_b   1.000
_cell.length_c   1.000
_cell.angle_alpha   90.00
_cell.angle_beta   90.00
_cell.angle_gamma   90.00
#
_symmetry.space_group_name_H-M   'P 1'
#
loop_
_entity.id
_entity.type
_entity.pdbx_description
1 polymer ?
#
loop_
_entity_poly.entity_id
_entity_poly.type
_entity_poly.pdbx_seq_one_letter_code
_entity_poly.pdbx_strand_id
1 'polypeptide(L)'
;MKRLDWYATRFGRSSSFRRPAPKVPRGIRGFPHGSRGFHLIGLSPTFPVDLPSVGHVFWCPEPGEINAVALRVVIADDHAIVRQGVKHLLEHEGFDVVGEASDGREALKVVTEMGPDVAVLDLSMPHLDGLETAREIAQTSPRTRTVLLTQHAEEPYVVRALHAGIKGYVLKSQTAVELIDAIQEVVRGGIYFSPRVSGAIFHAYQGKKEGANHLSEREQQVLKLVAEGKTTKEVAQSLSISIKTADSHRSRIMSKLNIHDTAGLVRYAIREGLVQL
;
A
#
# COMPACT_ATOMS: atom_id res chain seq x y z
N MET A 1 -28.55 -30.63 -16.67
CA MET A 1 -28.71 -29.82 -17.87
C MET A 1 -29.59 -28.62 -17.54
N LYS A 2 -28.98 -27.48 -17.24
CA LYS A 2 -29.52 -26.08 -17.12
C LYS A 2 -28.66 -25.29 -16.15
N ARG A 3 -27.46 -24.88 -16.58
CA ARG A 3 -26.61 -23.86 -15.91
C ARG A 3 -25.45 -23.41 -16.80
N LEU A 4 -25.76 -22.95 -18.01
CA LEU A 4 -24.74 -22.39 -18.92
C LEU A 4 -25.23 -21.17 -19.73
N ASP A 5 -26.31 -20.48 -19.27
CA ASP A 5 -26.88 -19.35 -20.05
C ASP A 5 -26.80 -17.99 -19.35
N TRP A 6 -25.95 -17.82 -18.32
CA TRP A 6 -25.84 -16.50 -17.64
C TRP A 6 -24.69 -15.62 -18.13
N TYR A 7 -23.78 -16.16 -18.95
CA TYR A 7 -22.60 -15.39 -19.42
C TYR A 7 -22.76 -14.72 -20.80
N ALA A 8 -23.84 -14.98 -21.54
CA ALA A 8 -24.00 -14.52 -22.93
C ALA A 8 -24.77 -13.21 -23.11
N THR A 9 -25.35 -12.62 -22.06
CA THR A 9 -26.33 -11.50 -22.23
C THR A 9 -25.84 -10.12 -21.82
N ARG A 10 -24.56 -9.93 -21.50
CA ARG A 10 -24.06 -8.61 -21.02
C ARG A 10 -22.94 -7.97 -21.82
N PHE A 11 -22.59 -8.50 -22.99
CA PHE A 11 -21.75 -7.80 -23.95
C PHE A 11 -22.49 -7.62 -25.26
N GLY A 12 -23.25 -6.50 -25.31
CA GLY A 12 -23.88 -6.02 -26.51
C GLY A 12 -22.83 -5.78 -27.61
N ARG A 13 -23.12 -6.29 -28.78
CA ARG A 13 -22.39 -6.01 -30.01
C ARG A 13 -22.35 -4.50 -30.24
N SER A 14 -21.16 -3.88 -30.21
CA SER A 14 -20.94 -2.56 -30.78
C SER A 14 -19.95 -2.67 -31.93
N SER A 15 -20.50 -2.45 -33.11
CA SER A 15 -19.98 -1.94 -34.37
C SER A 15 -18.50 -1.61 -34.49
N SER A 16 -17.94 -2.20 -35.51
CA SER A 16 -16.76 -1.87 -36.31
C SER A 16 -16.33 -0.39 -36.26
N PHE A 17 -15.26 -0.10 -35.51
CA PHE A 17 -14.45 1.10 -35.74
C PHE A 17 -13.15 0.69 -36.44
N ARG A 18 -13.14 0.78 -37.76
CA ARG A 18 -11.90 0.70 -38.59
C ARG A 18 -11.11 1.99 -38.32
N ARG A 19 -9.95 1.89 -37.72
CA ARG A 19 -8.96 2.97 -37.70
C ARG A 19 -8.35 3.08 -39.12
N PRO A 20 -8.24 4.28 -39.68
CA PRO A 20 -7.53 4.45 -40.96
C PRO A 20 -6.02 4.26 -40.76
N ALA A 21 -5.40 3.53 -41.65
CA ALA A 21 -3.96 3.32 -41.71
C ALA A 21 -3.23 4.64 -42.02
N PRO A 22 -2.01 4.84 -41.47
CA PRO A 22 -1.22 6.03 -41.76
C PRO A 22 -0.77 6.01 -43.25
N LYS A 23 -0.96 7.15 -43.95
CA LYS A 23 -0.51 7.40 -45.30
C LYS A 23 1.02 7.42 -45.36
N VAL A 24 1.59 6.48 -46.06
CA VAL A 24 3.01 6.49 -46.45
C VAL A 24 3.18 7.42 -47.65
N PRO A 25 4.15 8.35 -47.69
CA PRO A 25 4.45 9.18 -48.84
C PRO A 25 5.02 8.31 -49.97
N ARG A 26 4.45 8.41 -51.19
CA ARG A 26 4.99 7.84 -52.41
C ARG A 26 6.21 8.63 -52.84
N GLY A 27 7.31 7.93 -53.05
CA GLY A 27 8.38 8.45 -53.89
C GLY A 27 9.75 7.97 -53.46
N ILE A 28 10.16 6.80 -53.91
CA ILE A 28 11.53 6.52 -54.42
C ILE A 28 11.41 5.19 -55.20
N ARG A 29 11.64 5.29 -56.50
CA ARG A 29 11.74 4.14 -57.42
C ARG A 29 13.12 3.50 -57.30
N GLY A 30 13.14 2.19 -57.32
CA GLY A 30 14.12 1.36 -57.99
C GLY A 30 15.46 1.18 -57.31
N PHE A 31 15.69 -0.04 -56.76
CA PHE A 31 17.02 -0.65 -56.87
C PHE A 31 16.88 -2.18 -57.08
N PRO A 32 17.76 -2.75 -57.94
CA PRO A 32 17.68 -4.14 -58.36
C PRO A 32 18.38 -5.09 -57.40
N HIS A 33 18.03 -6.37 -57.51
CA HIS A 33 18.71 -7.53 -56.95
C HIS A 33 20.22 -7.53 -57.27
N GLY A 34 21.05 -7.78 -56.26
CA GLY A 34 22.48 -8.07 -56.48
C GLY A 34 23.20 -8.32 -55.14
N SER A 35 23.63 -9.54 -55.01
CA SER A 35 24.45 -10.14 -53.95
C SER A 35 25.80 -9.42 -53.74
N ARG A 36 26.34 -9.64 -52.51
CA ARG A 36 27.75 -9.59 -52.06
C ARG A 36 28.30 -8.27 -51.51
N GLY A 37 28.63 -8.33 -50.23
CA GLY A 37 30.02 -8.13 -49.79
C GLY A 37 30.51 -6.69 -49.57
N PHE A 38 30.88 -6.42 -48.28
CA PHE A 38 32.00 -5.58 -47.85
C PHE A 38 32.05 -4.08 -48.20
N HIS A 39 32.17 -3.24 -47.26
CA HIS A 39 33.32 -2.46 -46.78
C HIS A 39 32.88 -1.20 -46.04
N LEU A 40 33.52 -1.01 -44.89
CA LEU A 40 33.68 0.26 -44.20
C LEU A 40 34.22 1.37 -45.12
N ILE A 41 33.69 2.56 -45.07
CA ILE A 41 34.46 3.81 -45.08
C ILE A 41 33.63 4.89 -44.38
N GLY A 42 34.28 5.57 -43.46
CA GLY A 42 33.73 6.62 -42.62
C GLY A 42 33.51 7.95 -43.36
N LEU A 43 32.69 8.75 -42.78
CA LEU A 43 32.79 10.22 -42.80
C LEU A 43 31.97 10.77 -41.62
N SER A 44 32.68 11.38 -40.68
CA SER A 44 32.09 12.25 -39.65
C SER A 44 31.51 13.51 -40.28
N PRO A 45 30.50 14.06 -39.61
CA PRO A 45 30.65 15.44 -39.21
C PRO A 45 30.42 15.65 -37.70
N THR A 46 31.36 16.27 -37.12
CA THR A 46 31.42 16.87 -35.80
C THR A 46 30.27 17.80 -35.53
N PHE A 47 29.51 17.49 -34.43
CA PHE A 47 28.85 18.50 -33.64
C PHE A 47 28.99 18.08 -32.17
N PRO A 48 29.49 18.97 -31.29
CA PRO A 48 29.60 18.67 -29.86
C PRO A 48 28.29 18.99 -29.15
N VAL A 49 27.63 17.98 -28.64
CA VAL A 49 26.64 18.14 -27.58
C VAL A 49 26.90 17.04 -26.58
N ASP A 50 27.55 17.43 -25.46
CA ASP A 50 27.68 16.63 -24.25
C ASP A 50 26.28 16.37 -23.68
N LEU A 51 25.78 15.18 -23.85
CA LEU A 51 24.69 14.63 -23.03
C LEU A 51 25.24 13.41 -22.32
N PRO A 52 25.10 13.34 -20.97
CA PRO A 52 25.52 12.16 -20.23
C PRO A 52 24.69 10.96 -20.71
N SER A 53 25.39 9.96 -21.21
CA SER A 53 24.85 8.67 -21.62
C SER A 53 24.29 7.93 -20.41
N VAL A 54 22.99 8.13 -20.10
CA VAL A 54 22.25 7.20 -19.27
C VAL A 54 21.80 6.09 -20.23
N GLY A 55 22.66 5.10 -20.38
CA GLY A 55 22.35 3.88 -21.10
C GLY A 55 21.25 3.11 -20.36
N HIS A 56 19.99 3.46 -20.59
CA HIS A 56 18.90 2.53 -20.36
C HIS A 56 18.97 1.47 -21.47
N VAL A 57 19.76 0.44 -21.23
CA VAL A 57 19.60 -0.82 -21.94
C VAL A 57 18.24 -1.35 -21.56
N PHE A 58 17.23 -1.13 -22.41
CA PHE A 58 16.00 -1.91 -22.38
C PHE A 58 16.40 -3.35 -22.70
N TRP A 59 16.74 -4.10 -21.66
CA TRP A 59 16.86 -5.54 -21.77
C TRP A 59 15.44 -6.08 -21.91
N CYS A 60 15.05 -6.36 -23.16
CA CYS A 60 13.87 -7.13 -23.48
C CYS A 60 14.33 -8.60 -23.44
N PRO A 61 13.93 -9.39 -22.42
CA PRO A 61 14.25 -10.82 -22.46
C PRO A 61 13.47 -11.45 -23.63
N GLU A 62 14.19 -12.21 -24.45
CA GLU A 62 13.62 -13.11 -25.45
C GLU A 62 12.56 -14.01 -24.79
N PRO A 63 11.47 -14.39 -25.49
CA PRO A 63 10.49 -15.34 -24.97
C PRO A 63 11.07 -16.76 -25.05
N GLY A 64 11.93 -17.10 -24.10
CA GLY A 64 12.53 -18.41 -23.93
C GLY A 64 12.56 -18.71 -22.44
N GLU A 65 11.66 -19.60 -21.99
CA GLU A 65 11.66 -20.39 -20.76
C GLU A 65 12.39 -19.74 -19.55
N ILE A 66 11.84 -18.65 -19.04
CA ILE A 66 12.05 -18.33 -17.65
C ILE A 66 11.17 -19.34 -16.92
N ASN A 67 11.78 -20.32 -16.24
CA ASN A 67 11.16 -20.98 -15.10
C ASN A 67 10.83 -19.85 -14.11
N ALA A 68 9.71 -19.20 -14.29
CA ALA A 68 9.22 -18.22 -13.34
C ALA A 68 8.91 -19.00 -12.07
N VAL A 69 9.86 -18.96 -11.13
CA VAL A 69 9.63 -19.51 -9.79
C VAL A 69 8.38 -18.82 -9.29
N ALA A 70 7.31 -19.59 -9.09
CA ALA A 70 6.05 -19.06 -8.61
C ALA A 70 6.29 -18.30 -7.31
N LEU A 71 5.77 -17.08 -7.20
CA LEU A 71 5.88 -16.28 -5.98
C LEU A 71 5.19 -17.00 -4.82
N ARG A 72 5.92 -17.18 -3.73
CA ARG A 72 5.46 -17.88 -2.53
C ARG A 72 4.70 -16.94 -1.63
N VAL A 73 3.43 -17.29 -1.33
CA VAL A 73 2.52 -16.43 -0.59
C VAL A 73 2.00 -17.15 0.67
N VAL A 74 1.94 -16.43 1.79
CA VAL A 74 1.20 -16.81 3.00
C VAL A 74 -0.03 -15.91 3.12
N ILE A 75 -1.17 -16.50 3.49
CA ILE A 75 -2.44 -15.80 3.66
C ILE A 75 -2.87 -15.89 5.12
N ALA A 76 -3.18 -14.76 5.75
CA ALA A 76 -3.71 -14.69 7.10
C ALA A 76 -5.03 -13.90 7.13
N ASP A 77 -6.11 -14.56 7.53
CA ASP A 77 -7.46 -13.99 7.65
C ASP A 77 -8.27 -14.86 8.62
N ASP A 78 -8.96 -14.28 9.57
CA ASP A 78 -9.77 -15.03 10.54
C ASP A 78 -11.06 -15.62 9.92
N HIS A 79 -11.50 -15.08 8.77
CA HIS A 79 -12.65 -15.55 8.02
C HIS A 79 -12.25 -16.67 7.04
N ALA A 80 -12.55 -17.92 7.38
CA ALA A 80 -12.19 -19.10 6.58
C ALA A 80 -12.66 -19.02 5.12
N ILE A 81 -13.87 -18.49 4.86
CA ILE A 81 -14.42 -18.35 3.50
C ILE A 81 -13.60 -17.36 2.66
N VAL A 82 -13.18 -16.23 3.25
CA VAL A 82 -12.35 -15.22 2.58
C VAL A 82 -10.98 -15.82 2.29
N ARG A 83 -10.37 -16.45 3.28
CA ARG A 83 -9.06 -17.09 3.16
C ARG A 83 -9.02 -18.14 2.04
N GLN A 84 -10.03 -19.01 1.98
CA GLN A 84 -10.15 -20.01 0.90
C GLN A 84 -10.40 -19.36 -0.46
N GLY A 85 -11.21 -18.30 -0.53
CA GLY A 85 -11.44 -17.56 -1.77
C GLY A 85 -10.16 -16.90 -2.31
N VAL A 86 -9.39 -16.26 -1.44
CA VAL A 86 -8.09 -15.63 -1.78
C VAL A 86 -7.08 -16.70 -2.19
N LYS A 87 -7.02 -17.84 -1.50
CA LYS A 87 -6.16 -18.95 -1.85
C LYS A 87 -6.44 -19.44 -3.28
N HIS A 88 -7.69 -19.80 -3.57
CA HIS A 88 -8.07 -20.26 -4.90
C HIS A 88 -7.76 -19.24 -6.00
N LEU A 89 -7.97 -17.95 -5.72
CA LEU A 89 -7.63 -16.88 -6.64
C LEU A 89 -6.13 -16.87 -6.94
N LEU A 90 -5.29 -16.86 -5.90
CA LEU A 90 -3.84 -16.76 -6.06
C LEU A 90 -3.26 -18.01 -6.75
N GLU A 91 -3.72 -19.20 -6.38
CA GLU A 91 -3.31 -20.45 -7.04
C GLU A 91 -3.70 -20.48 -8.52
N HIS A 92 -4.90 -19.97 -8.88
CA HIS A 92 -5.35 -19.86 -10.27
C HIS A 92 -4.45 -18.91 -11.09
N GLU A 93 -3.97 -17.86 -10.48
CA GLU A 93 -3.08 -16.87 -11.12
C GLU A 93 -1.59 -17.26 -11.06
N GLY A 94 -1.29 -18.47 -10.62
CA GLY A 94 0.06 -19.06 -10.66
C GLY A 94 0.95 -18.71 -9.46
N PHE A 95 0.39 -18.21 -8.36
CA PHE A 95 1.12 -18.05 -7.10
C PHE A 95 1.15 -19.38 -6.34
N ASP A 96 2.22 -19.59 -5.58
CA ASP A 96 2.37 -20.75 -4.68
C ASP A 96 1.94 -20.36 -3.26
N VAL A 97 0.74 -20.78 -2.84
CA VAL A 97 0.27 -20.52 -1.48
C VAL A 97 0.87 -21.54 -0.52
N VAL A 98 1.97 -21.17 0.11
CA VAL A 98 2.80 -22.03 0.96
C VAL A 98 2.31 -22.15 2.40
N GLY A 99 1.31 -21.35 2.81
CA GLY A 99 0.74 -21.44 4.14
C GLY A 99 -0.48 -20.55 4.35
N GLU A 100 -1.28 -20.92 5.32
CA GLU A 100 -2.47 -20.23 5.76
C GLU A 100 -2.41 -20.02 7.28
N ALA A 101 -3.02 -18.94 7.77
CA ALA A 101 -3.14 -18.63 9.18
C ALA A 101 -4.52 -18.03 9.49
N SER A 102 -5.03 -18.25 10.68
CA SER A 102 -6.31 -17.72 11.16
C SER A 102 -6.16 -16.52 12.10
N ASP A 103 -4.93 -16.22 12.51
CA ASP A 103 -4.60 -15.05 13.35
C ASP A 103 -3.14 -14.59 13.12
N GLY A 104 -2.79 -13.44 13.71
CA GLY A 104 -1.47 -12.85 13.51
C GLY A 104 -0.31 -13.64 14.12
N ARG A 105 -0.53 -14.37 15.22
CA ARG A 105 0.51 -15.19 15.85
C ARG A 105 0.82 -16.43 15.01
N GLU A 106 -0.21 -17.07 14.50
CA GLU A 106 -0.07 -18.20 13.57
C GLU A 106 0.62 -17.72 12.29
N ALA A 107 0.23 -16.54 11.77
CA ALA A 107 0.87 -15.94 10.60
C ALA A 107 2.37 -15.73 10.78
N LEU A 108 2.82 -15.20 11.92
CA LEU A 108 4.25 -15.02 12.23
C LEU A 108 5.00 -16.33 12.23
N LYS A 109 4.43 -17.37 12.83
CA LYS A 109 5.03 -18.71 12.86
C LYS A 109 5.18 -19.27 11.44
N VAL A 110 4.09 -19.26 10.66
CA VAL A 110 4.08 -19.76 9.28
C VAL A 110 5.05 -18.98 8.39
N VAL A 111 5.09 -17.65 8.49
CA VAL A 111 6.03 -16.80 7.74
C VAL A 111 7.49 -17.14 8.10
N THR A 112 7.78 -17.34 9.38
CA THR A 112 9.14 -17.67 9.84
C THR A 112 9.59 -19.05 9.34
N GLU A 113 8.69 -20.03 9.36
CA GLU A 113 8.97 -21.41 8.95
C GLU A 113 9.07 -21.54 7.42
N MET A 114 8.18 -20.90 6.69
CA MET A 114 8.05 -21.07 5.25
C MET A 114 8.89 -20.08 4.43
N GLY A 115 9.24 -18.92 4.97
CA GLY A 115 9.98 -17.87 4.29
C GLY A 115 9.34 -17.44 2.96
N PRO A 116 8.09 -16.95 2.95
CA PRO A 116 7.41 -16.54 1.72
C PRO A 116 7.96 -15.24 1.17
N ASP A 117 7.69 -14.97 -0.12
CA ASP A 117 8.00 -13.70 -0.74
C ASP A 117 7.03 -12.61 -0.26
N VAL A 118 5.73 -12.99 -0.08
CA VAL A 118 4.67 -12.09 0.35
C VAL A 118 3.80 -12.72 1.42
N ALA A 119 3.41 -11.92 2.41
CA ALA A 119 2.35 -12.23 3.36
C ALA A 119 1.15 -11.31 3.08
N VAL A 120 0.00 -11.89 2.75
CA VAL A 120 -1.29 -11.20 2.63
C VAL A 120 -2.00 -11.33 3.97
N LEU A 121 -2.25 -10.20 4.63
CA LEU A 121 -2.74 -10.14 6.01
C LEU A 121 -4.06 -9.38 6.08
N ASP A 122 -5.07 -9.95 6.73
CA ASP A 122 -6.22 -9.14 7.16
C ASP A 122 -5.80 -8.21 8.29
N LEU A 123 -6.39 -7.01 8.30
CA LEU A 123 -6.17 -6.04 9.37
C LEU A 123 -6.77 -6.48 10.69
N SER A 124 -7.98 -7.04 10.65
CA SER A 124 -8.81 -7.32 11.84
C SER A 124 -8.74 -8.78 12.22
N MET A 125 -7.62 -9.22 12.78
CA MET A 125 -7.45 -10.59 13.28
C MET A 125 -7.43 -10.63 14.81
N PRO A 126 -7.85 -11.74 15.43
CA PRO A 126 -7.73 -11.93 16.88
C PRO A 126 -6.26 -12.06 17.31
N HIS A 127 -5.99 -11.83 18.59
CA HIS A 127 -4.70 -11.95 19.26
C HIS A 127 -3.64 -10.94 18.82
N LEU A 128 -3.36 -10.83 17.52
CA LEU A 128 -2.42 -9.88 16.95
C LEU A 128 -3.01 -9.35 15.65
N ASP A 129 -3.19 -8.03 15.55
CA ASP A 129 -3.76 -7.40 14.36
C ASP A 129 -2.78 -7.44 13.18
N GLY A 130 -3.30 -7.22 11.95
CA GLY A 130 -2.48 -7.31 10.76
C GLY A 130 -1.37 -6.26 10.69
N LEU A 131 -1.54 -5.09 11.33
CA LEU A 131 -0.51 -4.05 11.39
C LEU A 131 0.63 -4.44 12.32
N GLU A 132 0.30 -5.00 13.49
CA GLU A 132 1.28 -5.50 14.43
C GLU A 132 2.03 -6.70 13.84
N THR A 133 1.28 -7.62 13.22
CA THR A 133 1.87 -8.77 12.50
C THR A 133 2.85 -8.31 11.42
N ALA A 134 2.49 -7.33 10.61
CA ALA A 134 3.36 -6.81 9.56
C ALA A 134 4.63 -6.14 10.11
N ARG A 135 4.53 -5.44 11.25
CA ARG A 135 5.72 -4.86 11.92
C ARG A 135 6.67 -5.94 12.42
N GLU A 136 6.14 -7.01 13.02
CA GLU A 136 6.95 -8.12 13.49
C GLU A 136 7.58 -8.89 12.33
N ILE A 137 6.84 -9.12 11.23
CA ILE A 137 7.39 -9.71 9.99
C ILE A 137 8.56 -8.87 9.47
N ALA A 138 8.41 -7.53 9.44
CA ALA A 138 9.47 -6.66 8.96
C ALA A 138 10.76 -6.76 9.78
N GLN A 139 10.67 -7.12 11.07
CA GLN A 139 11.82 -7.32 11.97
C GLN A 139 12.41 -8.74 11.87
N THR A 140 11.55 -9.76 11.83
CA THR A 140 11.96 -11.17 11.89
C THR A 140 12.22 -11.77 10.51
N SER A 141 11.53 -11.32 9.49
CA SER A 141 11.59 -11.81 8.12
C SER A 141 11.65 -10.67 7.09
N PRO A 142 12.72 -9.86 7.06
CA PRO A 142 12.77 -8.61 6.28
C PRO A 142 12.74 -8.82 4.76
N ARG A 143 12.89 -10.05 4.29
CA ARG A 143 12.70 -10.39 2.86
C ARG A 143 11.24 -10.54 2.48
N THR A 144 10.38 -10.94 3.42
CA THR A 144 8.95 -11.10 3.20
C THR A 144 8.28 -9.71 3.11
N ARG A 145 7.59 -9.46 2.01
CA ARG A 145 6.79 -8.25 1.82
C ARG A 145 5.40 -8.45 2.40
N THR A 146 4.77 -7.38 2.86
CA THR A 146 3.43 -7.46 3.44
C THR A 146 2.41 -6.66 2.64
N VAL A 147 1.26 -7.26 2.37
CA VAL A 147 0.08 -6.65 1.77
C VAL A 147 -1.07 -6.78 2.76
N LEU A 148 -1.70 -5.67 3.14
CA LEU A 148 -2.95 -5.70 3.90
C LEU A 148 -4.13 -5.87 2.97
N LEU A 149 -5.00 -6.82 3.28
CA LEU A 149 -6.28 -7.05 2.62
C LEU A 149 -7.40 -6.84 3.64
N THR A 150 -8.11 -5.71 3.58
CA THR A 150 -9.00 -5.25 4.66
C THR A 150 -10.32 -4.70 4.16
N GLN A 151 -11.33 -4.62 5.03
CA GLN A 151 -12.59 -3.93 4.75
C GLN A 151 -12.50 -2.42 5.04
N HIS A 152 -11.49 -1.95 5.77
CA HIS A 152 -11.37 -0.59 6.24
C HIS A 152 -10.78 0.33 5.18
N ALA A 153 -11.56 1.34 4.75
CA ALA A 153 -11.14 2.40 3.84
C ALA A 153 -10.91 3.74 4.57
N GLU A 154 -11.23 3.78 5.87
CA GLU A 154 -11.22 4.99 6.65
C GLU A 154 -9.78 5.48 6.91
N GLU A 155 -9.62 6.81 6.87
CA GLU A 155 -8.34 7.49 6.99
C GLU A 155 -7.46 7.03 8.18
N PRO A 156 -7.98 6.81 9.41
CA PRO A 156 -7.15 6.40 10.53
C PRO A 156 -6.42 5.06 10.31
N TYR A 157 -7.05 4.10 9.66
CA TYR A 157 -6.43 2.81 9.36
C TYR A 157 -5.36 2.92 8.29
N VAL A 158 -5.64 3.69 7.23
CA VAL A 158 -4.69 3.95 6.14
C VAL A 158 -3.44 4.66 6.67
N VAL A 159 -3.62 5.68 7.52
CA VAL A 159 -2.53 6.44 8.15
C VAL A 159 -1.69 5.53 9.06
N ARG A 160 -2.32 4.68 9.87
CA ARG A 160 -1.61 3.70 10.70
C ARG A 160 -0.80 2.72 9.86
N ALA A 161 -1.35 2.25 8.74
CA ALA A 161 -0.66 1.37 7.80
C ALA A 161 0.57 2.04 7.18
N LEU A 162 0.44 3.29 6.74
CA LEU A 162 1.55 4.09 6.23
C LEU A 162 2.67 4.27 7.27
N HIS A 163 2.30 4.59 8.52
CA HIS A 163 3.27 4.74 9.61
C HIS A 163 3.93 3.41 10.01
N ALA A 164 3.24 2.29 9.81
CA ALA A 164 3.79 0.96 10.02
C ALA A 164 4.73 0.51 8.90
N GLY A 165 4.88 1.32 7.82
CA GLY A 165 5.73 0.99 6.69
C GLY A 165 5.12 -0.04 5.74
N ILE A 166 3.80 -0.27 5.80
CA ILE A 166 3.07 -1.15 4.89
C ILE A 166 3.17 -0.60 3.47
N LYS A 167 3.49 -1.47 2.53
CA LYS A 167 3.64 -1.11 1.11
C LYS A 167 2.49 -1.54 0.24
N GLY A 168 1.65 -2.48 0.69
CA GLY A 168 0.46 -2.94 -0.01
C GLY A 168 -0.79 -2.75 0.83
N TYR A 169 -1.81 -2.05 0.31
CA TYR A 169 -3.10 -1.85 0.98
C TYR A 169 -4.24 -2.04 -0.01
N VAL A 170 -4.99 -3.14 0.14
CA VAL A 170 -6.08 -3.54 -0.75
C VAL A 170 -7.37 -3.69 0.04
N LEU A 171 -8.47 -3.22 -0.52
CA LEU A 171 -9.79 -3.38 0.12
C LEU A 171 -10.42 -4.70 -0.33
N LYS A 172 -10.97 -5.49 0.62
CA LYS A 172 -11.72 -6.75 0.35
C LYS A 172 -12.94 -6.53 -0.58
N SER A 173 -13.42 -5.29 -0.72
CA SER A 173 -14.52 -4.93 -1.61
C SER A 173 -14.09 -4.70 -3.07
N GLN A 174 -12.82 -4.81 -3.37
CA GLN A 174 -12.25 -4.57 -4.69
C GLN A 174 -12.08 -5.86 -5.50
N THR A 175 -11.61 -5.71 -6.73
CA THR A 175 -11.48 -6.84 -7.66
C THR A 175 -10.28 -7.71 -7.32
N ALA A 176 -10.35 -8.97 -7.73
CA ALA A 176 -9.24 -9.91 -7.66
C ALA A 176 -7.96 -9.37 -8.32
N VAL A 177 -8.10 -8.65 -9.43
CA VAL A 177 -6.98 -8.06 -10.18
C VAL A 177 -6.18 -7.08 -9.32
N GLU A 178 -6.85 -6.28 -8.49
CA GLU A 178 -6.17 -5.31 -7.62
C GLU A 178 -5.29 -5.97 -6.55
N LEU A 179 -5.67 -7.14 -6.05
CA LEU A 179 -4.83 -7.90 -5.12
C LEU A 179 -3.58 -8.44 -5.83
N ILE A 180 -3.73 -8.95 -7.04
CA ILE A 180 -2.63 -9.46 -7.86
C ILE A 180 -1.65 -8.33 -8.19
N ASP A 181 -2.17 -7.19 -8.66
CA ASP A 181 -1.36 -6.01 -8.96
C ASP A 181 -0.60 -5.52 -7.72
N ALA A 182 -1.26 -5.50 -6.55
CA ALA A 182 -0.64 -5.13 -5.29
C ALA A 182 0.52 -6.06 -4.91
N ILE A 183 0.32 -7.37 -5.02
CA ILE A 183 1.37 -8.36 -4.72
C ILE A 183 2.56 -8.15 -5.66
N GLN A 184 2.32 -8.04 -6.96
CA GLN A 184 3.37 -7.86 -7.95
C GLN A 184 4.15 -6.55 -7.76
N GLU A 185 3.45 -5.45 -7.47
CA GLU A 185 4.07 -4.15 -7.24
C GLU A 185 4.94 -4.14 -5.99
N VAL A 186 4.44 -4.71 -4.89
CA VAL A 186 5.16 -4.78 -3.61
C VAL A 186 6.41 -5.68 -3.70
N VAL A 187 6.34 -6.78 -4.46
CA VAL A 187 7.50 -7.66 -4.70
C VAL A 187 8.59 -6.94 -5.49
N ARG A 188 8.21 -6.12 -6.47
CA ARG A 188 9.15 -5.25 -7.22
C ARG A 188 9.75 -4.13 -6.37
N GLY A 189 9.31 -3.99 -5.12
CA GLY A 189 9.76 -2.95 -4.19
C GLY A 189 8.96 -1.66 -4.24
N GLY A 190 7.90 -1.60 -5.06
CA GLY A 190 6.96 -0.51 -5.17
C GLY A 190 5.98 -0.42 -4.00
N ILE A 191 5.03 0.49 -4.13
CA ILE A 191 3.97 0.74 -3.15
C ILE A 191 2.63 0.70 -3.88
N TYR A 192 1.69 -0.09 -3.38
CA TYR A 192 0.35 -0.18 -3.91
C TYR A 192 -0.70 0.19 -2.85
N PHE A 193 -1.50 1.17 -3.16
CA PHE A 193 -2.69 1.50 -2.38
C PHE A 193 -3.89 1.54 -3.31
N SER A 194 -4.93 0.83 -2.94
CA SER A 194 -6.18 0.82 -3.68
C SER A 194 -6.67 2.23 -4.01
N PRO A 195 -7.18 2.50 -5.22
CA PRO A 195 -7.61 3.83 -5.64
C PRO A 195 -8.59 4.50 -4.68
N ARG A 196 -9.45 3.73 -4.02
CA ARG A 196 -10.44 4.23 -3.04
C ARG A 196 -9.81 4.83 -1.78
N VAL A 197 -8.60 4.41 -1.40
CA VAL A 197 -7.90 4.96 -0.23
C VAL A 197 -6.96 6.11 -0.59
N SER A 198 -6.79 6.42 -1.86
CA SER A 198 -5.92 7.52 -2.33
C SER A 198 -6.34 8.87 -1.75
N GLY A 199 -7.64 9.11 -1.58
CA GLY A 199 -8.18 10.30 -0.92
C GLY A 199 -7.72 10.39 0.54
N ALA A 200 -7.80 9.30 1.29
CA ALA A 200 -7.35 9.25 2.69
C ALA A 200 -5.84 9.52 2.79
N ILE A 201 -5.05 8.98 1.87
CA ILE A 201 -3.60 9.25 1.80
C ILE A 201 -3.34 10.72 1.50
N PHE A 202 -4.05 11.30 0.53
CA PHE A 202 -3.91 12.70 0.16
C PHE A 202 -4.28 13.62 1.33
N HIS A 203 -5.38 13.35 2.04
CA HIS A 203 -5.77 14.07 3.25
C HIS A 203 -4.74 13.92 4.37
N ALA A 204 -4.19 12.73 4.59
CA ALA A 204 -3.12 12.49 5.55
C ALA A 204 -1.84 13.28 5.22
N TYR A 205 -1.52 13.42 3.93
CA TYR A 205 -0.38 14.24 3.47
C TYR A 205 -0.68 15.74 3.55
N GLN A 206 -1.89 16.18 3.22
CA GLN A 206 -2.29 17.58 3.37
C GLN A 206 -2.43 17.97 4.83
N GLY A 207 -2.97 17.09 5.69
CA GLY A 207 -3.07 17.32 7.14
C GLY A 207 -1.70 17.53 7.81
N LYS A 208 -0.61 17.03 7.20
CA LYS A 208 0.75 17.42 7.61
C LYS A 208 1.12 18.87 7.23
N LYS A 209 0.45 19.47 6.24
CA LYS A 209 0.67 20.87 5.83
C LYS A 209 -0.31 21.86 6.47
N GLU A 210 -1.48 21.39 6.87
CA GLU A 210 -2.49 22.20 7.53
C GLU A 210 -2.81 21.57 8.89
N GLY A 211 -2.16 22.08 9.92
CA GLY A 211 -2.22 21.60 11.32
C GLY A 211 -3.61 21.66 11.97
N ALA A 212 -4.64 21.03 11.39
CA ALA A 212 -6.00 21.09 11.92
C ALA A 212 -6.28 20.07 13.04
N ASN A 213 -5.55 18.94 13.14
CA ASN A 213 -5.79 17.95 14.21
C ASN A 213 -4.53 17.54 15.00
N HIS A 214 -3.35 18.09 14.68
CA HIS A 214 -2.18 17.84 15.51
C HIS A 214 -2.14 18.81 16.70
N LEU A 215 -2.13 18.24 17.89
CA LEU A 215 -1.85 19.00 19.11
C LEU A 215 -0.43 19.55 18.98
N SER A 216 -0.26 20.86 19.25
CA SER A 216 1.06 21.44 19.40
C SER A 216 1.82 20.75 20.53
N GLU A 217 3.15 20.84 20.57
CA GLU A 217 3.95 20.27 21.66
C GLU A 217 3.41 20.69 23.03
N ARG A 218 2.96 21.93 23.15
CA ARG A 218 2.37 22.45 24.39
C ARG A 218 1.03 21.82 24.72
N GLU A 219 0.17 21.61 23.73
CA GLU A 219 -1.09 20.91 23.90
C GLU A 219 -0.89 19.43 24.23
N GLN A 220 0.12 18.77 23.67
CA GLN A 220 0.51 17.39 24.03
C GLN A 220 0.98 17.29 25.48
N GLN A 221 1.81 18.24 25.95
CA GLN A 221 2.23 18.30 27.33
C GLN A 221 1.04 18.47 28.28
N VAL A 222 0.09 19.36 27.94
CA VAL A 222 -1.15 19.54 28.73
C VAL A 222 -1.98 18.27 28.71
N LEU A 223 -2.18 17.64 27.55
CA LEU A 223 -2.96 16.40 27.43
C LEU A 223 -2.35 15.27 28.27
N LYS A 224 -1.03 15.11 28.24
CA LYS A 224 -0.32 14.11 29.04
C LYS A 224 -0.60 14.30 30.54
N LEU A 225 -0.43 15.51 31.05
CA LEU A 225 -0.67 15.81 32.45
C LEU A 225 -2.15 15.61 32.88
N VAL A 226 -3.10 15.95 31.98
CA VAL A 226 -4.54 15.68 32.20
C VAL A 226 -4.80 14.18 32.24
N ALA A 227 -4.16 13.41 31.36
CA ALA A 227 -4.30 11.96 31.33
C ALA A 227 -3.65 11.25 32.54
N GLU A 228 -2.62 11.86 33.16
CA GLU A 228 -2.03 11.47 34.42
C GLU A 228 -2.92 11.84 35.62
N GLY A 229 -4.11 12.39 35.41
CA GLY A 229 -5.08 12.75 36.46
C GLY A 229 -4.87 14.11 37.09
N LYS A 230 -3.98 14.96 36.61
CA LYS A 230 -3.72 16.29 37.15
C LYS A 230 -4.87 17.26 36.89
N THR A 231 -5.21 18.04 37.94
CA THR A 231 -6.16 19.14 37.81
C THR A 231 -5.61 20.29 36.98
N THR A 232 -6.46 21.17 36.44
CA THR A 232 -6.02 22.36 35.66
C THR A 232 -5.04 23.24 36.45
N LYS A 233 -5.17 23.31 37.78
CA LYS A 233 -4.26 24.06 38.68
C LYS A 233 -2.87 23.40 38.73
N GLU A 234 -2.81 22.09 38.85
CA GLU A 234 -1.55 21.34 38.87
C GLU A 234 -0.87 21.33 37.50
N VAL A 235 -1.63 21.25 36.40
CA VAL A 235 -1.12 21.44 35.06
C VAL A 235 -0.49 22.81 34.86
N ALA A 236 -1.17 23.86 35.32
CA ALA A 236 -0.68 25.23 35.29
C ALA A 236 0.65 25.38 36.04
N GLN A 237 0.73 24.80 37.23
CA GLN A 237 1.93 24.81 38.06
C GLN A 237 3.06 24.01 37.44
N SER A 238 2.80 22.79 36.95
CA SER A 238 3.82 21.92 36.31
C SER A 238 4.42 22.54 35.04
N LEU A 239 3.63 23.34 34.33
CA LEU A 239 4.04 23.96 33.08
C LEU A 239 4.44 25.43 33.23
N SER A 240 4.44 25.98 34.45
CA SER A 240 4.74 27.40 34.77
C SER A 240 3.91 28.39 33.95
N ILE A 241 2.59 28.14 33.83
CA ILE A 241 1.62 28.99 33.12
C ILE A 241 0.46 29.39 34.05
N SER A 242 -0.34 30.37 33.61
CA SER A 242 -1.55 30.73 34.35
C SER A 242 -2.62 29.63 34.29
N ILE A 243 -3.47 29.52 35.29
CA ILE A 243 -4.61 28.59 35.27
C ILE A 243 -5.51 28.84 34.07
N LYS A 244 -5.74 30.12 33.71
CA LYS A 244 -6.51 30.52 32.55
C LYS A 244 -5.87 30.03 31.24
N THR A 245 -4.53 30.06 31.15
CA THR A 245 -3.81 29.54 29.98
C THR A 245 -3.93 28.04 29.88
N ALA A 246 -3.80 27.30 31.01
CA ALA A 246 -3.97 25.85 31.05
C ALA A 246 -5.38 25.44 30.61
N ASP A 247 -6.41 26.16 31.11
CA ASP A 247 -7.81 25.93 30.72
C ASP A 247 -8.06 26.21 29.24
N SER A 248 -7.47 27.28 28.69
CA SER A 248 -7.54 27.58 27.25
C SER A 248 -6.90 26.48 26.40
N HIS A 249 -5.76 25.91 26.80
CA HIS A 249 -5.16 24.78 26.11
C HIS A 249 -6.06 23.56 26.18
N ARG A 250 -6.63 23.25 27.34
CA ARG A 250 -7.56 22.13 27.52
C ARG A 250 -8.78 22.25 26.60
N SER A 251 -9.40 23.45 26.54
CA SER A 251 -10.54 23.72 25.65
C SER A 251 -10.19 23.56 24.18
N ARG A 252 -9.00 24.05 23.76
CA ARG A 252 -8.51 23.87 22.40
C ARG A 252 -8.26 22.40 22.05
N ILE A 253 -7.67 21.63 22.97
CA ILE A 253 -7.46 20.19 22.80
C ILE A 253 -8.80 19.50 22.59
N MET A 254 -9.79 19.77 23.45
CA MET A 254 -11.12 19.19 23.35
C MET A 254 -11.79 19.53 22.02
N SER A 255 -11.68 20.77 21.57
CA SER A 255 -12.21 21.22 20.26
C SER A 255 -11.48 20.55 19.11
N LYS A 256 -10.13 20.52 19.11
CA LYS A 256 -9.33 19.90 18.04
C LYS A 256 -9.56 18.40 17.90
N LEU A 257 -9.77 17.70 19.04
CA LEU A 257 -9.99 16.26 19.06
C LEU A 257 -11.47 15.86 18.94
N ASN A 258 -12.38 16.86 18.93
CA ASN A 258 -13.82 16.66 19.02
C ASN A 258 -14.22 15.76 20.21
N ILE A 259 -13.60 15.99 21.38
CA ILE A 259 -13.82 15.28 22.62
C ILE A 259 -14.42 16.26 23.63
N HIS A 260 -15.50 15.87 24.30
CA HIS A 260 -16.25 16.77 25.18
C HIS A 260 -16.13 16.47 26.68
N ASP A 261 -15.38 15.42 27.04
CA ASP A 261 -15.18 15.02 28.43
C ASP A 261 -13.73 14.60 28.72
N THR A 262 -13.36 14.61 30.01
CA THR A 262 -12.00 14.27 30.45
C THR A 262 -11.69 12.78 30.24
N ALA A 263 -12.68 11.90 30.43
CA ALA A 263 -12.48 10.47 30.23
C ALA A 263 -12.16 10.15 28.76
N GLY A 264 -12.77 10.88 27.82
CA GLY A 264 -12.43 10.83 26.41
C GLY A 264 -10.98 11.26 26.12
N LEU A 265 -10.51 12.34 26.77
CA LEU A 265 -9.11 12.78 26.67
C LEU A 265 -8.13 11.72 27.20
N VAL A 266 -8.45 11.07 28.32
CA VAL A 266 -7.65 9.99 28.90
C VAL A 266 -7.58 8.81 27.95
N ARG A 267 -8.73 8.33 27.42
CA ARG A 267 -8.77 7.24 26.43
C ARG A 267 -7.98 7.57 25.17
N TYR A 268 -8.07 8.81 24.70
CA TYR A 268 -7.29 9.27 23.55
C TYR A 268 -5.79 9.21 23.83
N ALA A 269 -5.34 9.73 25.00
CA ALA A 269 -3.93 9.76 25.37
C ALA A 269 -3.32 8.35 25.51
N ILE A 270 -4.08 7.40 26.04
CA ILE A 270 -3.68 5.98 26.13
C ILE A 270 -3.56 5.37 24.72
N ARG A 271 -4.56 5.59 23.88
CA ARG A 271 -4.56 5.06 22.51
C ARG A 271 -3.37 5.59 21.67
N GLU A 272 -3.02 6.86 21.85
CA GLU A 272 -1.87 7.49 21.17
C GLU A 272 -0.52 7.19 21.86
N GLY A 273 -0.52 6.39 22.93
CA GLY A 273 0.71 6.02 23.64
C GLY A 273 1.37 7.16 24.43
N LEU A 274 0.64 8.25 24.71
CA LEU A 274 1.14 9.38 25.47
C LEU A 274 1.25 9.07 26.98
N VAL A 275 0.45 8.12 27.45
CA VAL A 275 0.43 7.64 28.85
C VAL A 275 0.23 6.13 28.84
N GLN A 276 0.98 5.42 29.68
CA GLN A 276 0.79 3.99 29.95
C GLN A 276 -0.05 3.81 31.23
N LEU A 277 -0.95 2.82 31.24
CA LEU A 277 -1.71 2.39 32.43
C LEU A 277 -0.86 1.55 33.35
#